data_ceacfa3d3858f5277ce0f666c89aa3a6
#
_entry.id   ceacfa3d3858f5277ce0f666c89aa3a6
#
_cell.length_a   1.000
_cell.length_b   1.000
_cell.length_c   1.000
_cell.angle_alpha   90.00
_cell.angle_beta   90.00
_cell.angle_gamma   90.00
#
_symmetry.space_group_name_H-M   'P 1'
#
loop_
_entity.id
_entity.type
_entity.pdbx_description
1 polymer ?
#
loop_
_entity_poly.entity_id
_entity_poly.type
_entity_poly.pdbx_seq_one_letter_code
_entity_poly.pdbx_strand_id
1 'polypeptide(L)'
;MPYSLEKTDSLVTDAEEKILRLKNDLSVKCGGKVNIITEIKMAFTVIGELANYCSSQKPYAVVMGTQGATALERTLFGSNTIMAIKHLACPVIVVPPKAKFHTIKKIGLACDLKKVDANIPFSQLRSLITQFKAELYILHINPKGEKGYTAETTTETRAIQNMLYDLHPHYRFIDSDDTEIALEQFAQTNKLDLLITVPKRHNIIDKIFHKSHTKKLVMQTRLPLMAVHLN
;
A
#
# COMPACT_ATOMS: atom_id res chain seq x y z
N MET A 1 21.65 14.43 -26.45
CA MET A 1 21.08 15.57 -27.17
C MET A 1 20.22 16.34 -26.19
N PRO A 2 20.37 17.66 -26.02
CA PRO A 2 19.45 18.43 -25.19
C PRO A 2 18.07 18.41 -25.85
N TYR A 3 17.03 18.14 -25.05
CA TYR A 3 15.64 18.31 -25.49
C TYR A 3 15.45 19.76 -25.92
N SER A 4 14.89 19.99 -27.12
CA SER A 4 14.59 21.34 -27.55
C SER A 4 13.56 21.96 -26.61
N LEU A 5 13.69 23.25 -26.28
CA LEU A 5 12.76 23.98 -25.42
C LEU A 5 11.29 23.81 -25.86
N GLU A 6 11.03 23.87 -27.17
CA GLU A 6 9.70 23.65 -27.78
C GLU A 6 9.08 22.28 -27.42
N LYS A 7 9.90 21.23 -27.31
CA LYS A 7 9.43 19.89 -26.97
C LYS A 7 9.11 19.78 -25.49
N THR A 8 9.81 20.53 -24.66
CA THR A 8 9.55 20.61 -23.22
C THR A 8 8.25 21.36 -22.95
N ASP A 9 8.02 22.48 -23.62
CA ASP A 9 6.81 23.29 -23.46
C ASP A 9 5.56 22.52 -23.89
N SER A 10 5.64 21.75 -24.98
CA SER A 10 4.52 20.90 -25.40
C SER A 10 4.19 19.80 -24.39
N LEU A 11 5.20 19.19 -23.76
CA LEU A 11 5.01 18.16 -22.71
C LEU A 11 4.36 18.74 -21.46
N VAL A 12 4.75 19.96 -21.08
CA VAL A 12 4.14 20.65 -19.93
C VAL A 12 2.68 20.97 -20.22
N THR A 13 2.38 21.54 -21.40
CA THR A 13 1.01 21.86 -21.80
C THR A 13 0.11 20.63 -21.83
N ASP A 14 0.58 19.52 -22.39
CA ASP A 14 -0.14 18.24 -22.39
C ASP A 14 -0.41 17.72 -20.97
N ALA A 15 0.55 17.89 -20.07
CA ALA A 15 0.40 17.48 -18.69
C ALA A 15 -0.62 18.35 -17.95
N GLU A 16 -0.60 19.67 -18.19
CA GLU A 16 -1.56 20.64 -17.64
C GLU A 16 -2.98 20.31 -18.04
N GLU A 17 -3.24 20.04 -19.32
CA GLU A 17 -4.56 19.64 -19.76
C GLU A 17 -5.04 18.36 -19.10
N LYS A 18 -4.18 17.32 -19.04
CA LYS A 18 -4.53 16.03 -18.44
C LYS A 18 -4.84 16.16 -16.96
N ILE A 19 -4.03 16.91 -16.21
CA ILE A 19 -4.24 17.07 -14.78
C ILE A 19 -5.46 17.93 -14.45
N LEU A 20 -5.76 18.92 -15.29
CA LEU A 20 -6.96 19.74 -15.15
C LEU A 20 -8.24 18.93 -15.38
N ARG A 21 -8.26 18.08 -16.43
CA ARG A 21 -9.36 17.14 -16.67
C ARG A 21 -9.58 16.22 -15.48
N LEU A 22 -8.50 15.62 -14.95
CA LEU A 22 -8.56 14.74 -13.78
C LEU A 22 -9.08 15.49 -12.54
N LYS A 23 -8.62 16.71 -12.31
CA LYS A 23 -9.11 17.59 -11.22
C LYS A 23 -10.62 17.79 -11.31
N ASN A 24 -11.11 18.15 -12.49
CA ASN A 24 -12.53 18.39 -12.73
C ASN A 24 -13.37 17.13 -12.48
N ASP A 25 -12.93 15.98 -13.01
CA ASP A 25 -13.61 14.69 -12.82
C ASP A 25 -13.67 14.31 -11.34
N LEU A 26 -12.58 14.48 -10.62
CA LEU A 26 -12.52 14.20 -9.17
C LEU A 26 -13.39 15.20 -8.38
N SER A 27 -13.38 16.47 -8.73
CA SER A 27 -14.20 17.50 -8.08
C SER A 27 -15.69 17.16 -8.18
N VAL A 28 -16.14 16.77 -9.37
CA VAL A 28 -17.53 16.31 -9.60
C VAL A 28 -17.84 15.08 -8.75
N LYS A 29 -16.98 14.06 -8.77
CA LYS A 29 -17.17 12.83 -7.97
C LYS A 29 -17.20 13.08 -6.46
N CYS A 30 -16.45 14.06 -5.98
CA CYS A 30 -16.42 14.44 -4.56
C CYS A 30 -17.50 15.46 -4.18
N GLY A 31 -18.34 15.89 -5.14
CA GLY A 31 -19.37 16.91 -4.91
C GLY A 31 -18.81 18.24 -4.43
N GLY A 32 -17.60 18.61 -4.84
CA GLY A 32 -16.91 19.83 -4.45
C GLY A 32 -16.45 19.91 -2.99
N LYS A 33 -16.60 18.82 -2.23
CA LYS A 33 -16.29 18.81 -0.77
C LYS A 33 -14.80 18.66 -0.44
N VAL A 34 -13.98 18.38 -1.44
CA VAL A 34 -12.54 18.15 -1.28
C VAL A 34 -11.77 19.23 -2.02
N ASN A 35 -10.80 19.84 -1.34
CA ASN A 35 -9.87 20.76 -2.00
C ASN A 35 -8.84 19.95 -2.80
N ILE A 36 -8.82 20.12 -4.12
CA ILE A 36 -7.91 19.40 -5.02
C ILE A 36 -6.88 20.39 -5.56
N ILE A 37 -5.64 20.22 -5.14
CA ILE A 37 -4.49 20.97 -5.61
C ILE A 37 -3.79 20.15 -6.68
N THR A 38 -3.44 20.79 -7.79
CA THR A 38 -2.69 20.17 -8.89
C THR A 38 -1.32 20.82 -9.00
N GLU A 39 -0.29 20.00 -9.23
CA GLU A 39 1.07 20.46 -9.38
C GLU A 39 1.78 19.63 -10.45
N ILE A 40 2.54 20.31 -11.31
CA ILE A 40 3.39 19.69 -12.32
C ILE A 40 4.83 20.03 -11.97
N LYS A 41 5.67 19.02 -11.90
CA LYS A 41 7.09 19.18 -11.60
C LYS A 41 7.95 18.48 -12.64
N MET A 42 8.98 19.16 -13.06
CA MET A 42 10.05 18.57 -13.84
C MET A 42 11.10 18.02 -12.87
N ALA A 43 11.36 16.74 -12.92
CA ALA A 43 12.30 16.08 -12.03
C ALA A 43 13.10 14.99 -12.74
N PHE A 44 14.31 14.72 -12.29
CA PHE A 44 15.11 13.61 -12.80
C PHE A 44 14.51 12.25 -12.47
N THR A 45 13.89 12.11 -11.29
CA THR A 45 13.22 10.89 -10.86
C THR A 45 11.92 11.21 -10.12
N VAL A 46 10.90 10.43 -10.40
CA VAL A 46 9.59 10.54 -9.71
C VAL A 46 9.76 10.34 -8.21
N ILE A 47 10.58 9.38 -7.79
CA ILE A 47 10.71 9.03 -6.37
C ILE A 47 11.49 10.10 -5.60
N GLY A 48 12.51 10.70 -6.20
CA GLY A 48 13.24 11.81 -5.58
C GLY A 48 12.32 12.99 -5.27
N GLU A 49 11.46 13.36 -6.21
CA GLU A 49 10.51 14.46 -6.02
C GLU A 49 9.42 14.10 -5.00
N LEU A 50 8.87 12.89 -5.06
CA LEU A 50 7.92 12.43 -4.05
C LEU A 50 8.52 12.38 -2.64
N ALA A 51 9.79 11.97 -2.50
CA ALA A 51 10.47 11.96 -1.21
C ALA A 51 10.62 13.38 -0.64
N ASN A 52 11.02 14.34 -1.48
CA ASN A 52 11.10 15.76 -1.10
C ASN A 52 9.73 16.29 -0.67
N TYR A 53 8.69 15.96 -1.43
CA TYR A 53 7.33 16.36 -1.12
C TYR A 53 6.84 15.76 0.20
N CYS A 54 7.05 14.45 0.40
CA CYS A 54 6.69 13.77 1.66
C CYS A 54 7.41 14.36 2.87
N SER A 55 8.68 14.71 2.72
CA SER A 55 9.47 15.31 3.81
C SER A 55 8.98 16.71 4.19
N SER A 56 8.59 17.53 3.20
CA SER A 56 8.14 18.91 3.41
C SER A 56 6.67 19.02 3.82
N GLN A 57 5.78 18.29 3.16
CA GLN A 57 4.34 18.38 3.35
C GLN A 57 3.76 17.37 4.33
N LYS A 58 4.52 16.30 4.66
CA LYS A 58 4.10 15.22 5.56
C LYS A 58 2.70 14.70 5.25
N PRO A 59 2.42 14.27 4.01
CA PRO A 59 1.09 13.81 3.63
C PRO A 59 0.69 12.58 4.43
N TYR A 60 -0.62 12.40 4.61
CA TYR A 60 -1.16 11.21 5.27
C TYR A 60 -0.79 9.91 4.53
N ALA A 61 -0.87 9.93 3.20
CA ALA A 61 -0.43 8.82 2.35
C ALA A 61 -0.18 9.30 0.92
N VAL A 62 0.66 8.56 0.19
CA VAL A 62 0.81 8.66 -1.26
C VAL A 62 -0.02 7.55 -1.90
N VAL A 63 -0.87 7.88 -2.87
CA VAL A 63 -1.67 6.91 -3.63
C VAL A 63 -1.10 6.76 -5.02
N MET A 64 -0.79 5.53 -5.42
CA MET A 64 -0.18 5.22 -6.72
C MET A 64 -0.90 4.06 -7.39
N GLY A 65 -1.01 4.12 -8.73
CA GLY A 65 -1.38 2.94 -9.51
C GLY A 65 -0.23 1.93 -9.59
N THR A 66 -0.54 0.66 -9.85
CA THR A 66 0.49 -0.39 -10.03
C THR A 66 1.19 -0.33 -11.38
N GLN A 67 0.60 0.32 -12.37
CA GLN A 67 1.11 0.42 -13.74
C GLN A 67 1.34 1.87 -14.13
N GLY A 68 2.47 2.16 -14.77
CA GLY A 68 2.74 3.45 -15.39
C GLY A 68 2.17 3.55 -16.82
N ALA A 69 2.35 4.71 -17.46
CA ALA A 69 1.87 4.99 -18.81
C ALA A 69 2.45 4.06 -19.90
N THR A 70 3.59 3.40 -19.64
CA THR A 70 4.26 2.45 -20.54
C THR A 70 3.91 1.02 -20.18
N ALA A 71 2.65 0.64 -20.32
CA ALA A 71 2.09 -0.67 -19.95
C ALA A 71 2.62 -1.87 -20.78
N LEU A 72 3.70 -1.73 -21.53
CA LEU A 72 4.30 -2.79 -22.36
C LEU A 72 5.06 -3.86 -21.57
N GLU A 73 5.45 -3.59 -20.35
CA GLU A 73 6.12 -4.58 -19.51
C GLU A 73 5.13 -5.21 -18.52
N ARG A 74 5.01 -6.52 -18.61
CA ARG A 74 4.18 -7.41 -17.75
C ARG A 74 4.63 -7.45 -16.28
N THR A 75 5.16 -6.37 -15.75
CA THR A 75 5.54 -6.25 -14.34
C THR A 75 4.37 -5.73 -13.53
N LEU A 76 4.09 -6.38 -12.43
CA LEU A 76 2.94 -6.18 -11.54
C LEU A 76 2.88 -4.81 -10.88
N PHE A 77 4.07 -4.31 -10.55
CA PHE A 77 4.28 -2.99 -10.01
C PHE A 77 5.29 -2.28 -10.89
N GLY A 78 4.96 -1.10 -11.35
CA GLY A 78 5.93 -0.23 -11.98
C GLY A 78 7.13 0.02 -11.05
N SER A 79 8.31 0.21 -11.61
CA SER A 79 9.54 0.49 -10.84
C SER A 79 9.33 1.62 -9.82
N ASN A 80 8.61 2.68 -10.21
CA ASN A 80 8.29 3.79 -9.32
C ASN A 80 7.46 3.38 -8.10
N THR A 81 6.47 2.47 -8.27
CA THR A 81 5.66 2.00 -7.16
C THR A 81 6.48 1.18 -6.16
N ILE A 82 7.34 0.28 -6.64
CA ILE A 82 8.25 -0.48 -5.77
C ILE A 82 9.21 0.45 -5.03
N MET A 83 9.79 1.42 -5.74
CA MET A 83 10.70 2.39 -5.14
C MET A 83 9.98 3.29 -4.13
N ALA A 84 8.73 3.69 -4.39
CA ALA A 84 7.93 4.45 -3.44
C ALA A 84 7.73 3.66 -2.13
N ILE A 85 7.32 2.39 -2.23
CA ILE A 85 7.17 1.51 -1.07
C ILE A 85 8.50 1.35 -0.29
N LYS A 86 9.63 1.33 -0.97
CA LYS A 86 10.95 1.12 -0.31
C LYS A 86 11.53 2.39 0.32
N HIS A 87 11.25 3.55 -0.23
CA HIS A 87 12.01 4.77 0.06
C HIS A 87 11.21 5.95 0.60
N LEU A 88 9.88 5.97 0.45
CA LEU A 88 9.10 7.05 1.01
C LEU A 88 8.91 6.88 2.52
N ALA A 89 9.03 7.97 3.27
CA ALA A 89 8.82 7.97 4.72
C ALA A 89 7.34 7.98 5.11
N CYS A 90 6.43 8.25 4.17
CA CYS A 90 4.98 8.26 4.39
C CYS A 90 4.33 6.97 3.88
N PRO A 91 3.13 6.62 4.36
CA PRO A 91 2.40 5.46 3.86
C PRO A 91 2.15 5.52 2.36
N VAL A 92 2.25 4.38 1.68
CA VAL A 92 2.02 4.27 0.24
C VAL A 92 0.85 3.33 -0.01
N ILE A 93 -0.22 3.83 -0.62
CA ILE A 93 -1.38 3.04 -1.04
C ILE A 93 -1.23 2.72 -2.52
N VAL A 94 -1.14 1.43 -2.82
CA VAL A 94 -1.00 0.92 -4.18
C VAL A 94 -2.34 0.40 -4.66
N VAL A 95 -2.83 0.93 -5.78
CA VAL A 95 -4.15 0.63 -6.30
C VAL A 95 -4.02 -0.19 -7.59
N PRO A 96 -4.48 -1.44 -7.61
CA PRO A 96 -4.49 -2.28 -8.81
C PRO A 96 -5.44 -1.73 -9.89
N PRO A 97 -5.20 -2.00 -11.20
CA PRO A 97 -6.01 -1.44 -12.28
C PRO A 97 -7.49 -1.86 -12.23
N LYS A 98 -7.77 -3.03 -11.64
CA LYS A 98 -9.13 -3.57 -11.52
C LYS A 98 -9.77 -3.27 -10.17
N ALA A 99 -9.09 -2.53 -9.29
CA ALA A 99 -9.66 -2.14 -8.01
C ALA A 99 -10.88 -1.23 -8.24
N LYS A 100 -11.95 -1.52 -7.50
CA LYS A 100 -13.11 -0.65 -7.44
C LYS A 100 -13.20 -0.15 -6.01
N PHE A 101 -13.26 1.16 -5.85
CA PHE A 101 -13.44 1.75 -4.54
C PHE A 101 -14.88 1.55 -4.10
N HIS A 102 -15.01 0.99 -2.92
CA HIS A 102 -16.23 0.96 -2.13
C HIS A 102 -15.91 1.53 -0.75
N THR A 103 -16.85 1.55 0.14
CA THR A 103 -16.56 1.87 1.55
C THR A 103 -15.61 0.82 2.11
N ILE A 104 -14.51 1.25 2.74
CA ILE A 104 -13.58 0.35 3.43
C ILE A 104 -14.23 -0.11 4.72
N LYS A 105 -14.60 -1.38 4.80
CA LYS A 105 -15.24 -2.01 5.96
C LYS A 105 -14.37 -3.08 6.61
N LYS A 106 -13.47 -3.70 5.86
CA LYS A 106 -12.62 -4.79 6.32
C LYS A 106 -11.18 -4.55 5.92
N ILE A 107 -10.31 -4.47 6.90
CA ILE A 107 -8.88 -4.23 6.72
C ILE A 107 -8.11 -5.43 7.25
N GLY A 108 -7.22 -5.99 6.43
CA GLY A 108 -6.25 -6.99 6.85
C GLY A 108 -4.91 -6.34 7.17
N LEU A 109 -4.31 -6.66 8.30
CA LEU A 109 -2.90 -6.36 8.61
C LEU A 109 -2.09 -7.64 8.52
N ALA A 110 -1.24 -7.75 7.51
CA ALA A 110 -0.28 -8.84 7.40
C ALA A 110 0.89 -8.59 8.37
N CYS A 111 1.07 -9.50 9.32
CA CYS A 111 2.06 -9.38 10.40
C CYS A 111 2.82 -10.69 10.58
N ASP A 112 4.16 -10.61 10.64
CA ASP A 112 5.02 -11.76 10.89
C ASP A 112 5.19 -12.09 12.39
N LEU A 113 4.53 -11.34 13.28
CA LEU A 113 4.59 -11.49 14.73
C LEU A 113 6.03 -11.49 15.28
N LYS A 114 6.87 -10.58 14.77
CA LYS A 114 8.25 -10.40 15.23
C LYS A 114 8.52 -8.95 15.58
N LYS A 115 8.85 -8.68 16.84
CA LYS A 115 9.15 -7.34 17.36
C LYS A 115 8.07 -6.32 16.96
N VAL A 116 6.82 -6.66 17.26
CA VAL A 116 5.65 -5.88 16.81
C VAL A 116 5.66 -4.45 17.37
N ASP A 117 6.09 -4.26 18.63
CA ASP A 117 6.18 -2.94 19.25
C ASP A 117 7.14 -1.99 18.53
N ALA A 118 8.22 -2.56 17.98
CA ALA A 118 9.22 -1.80 17.24
C ALA A 118 8.94 -1.68 15.75
N ASN A 119 8.01 -2.46 15.21
CA ASN A 119 7.80 -2.57 13.76
C ASN A 119 6.44 -2.08 13.28
N ILE A 120 5.42 -2.02 14.14
CA ILE A 120 4.07 -1.63 13.73
C ILE A 120 3.77 -0.19 14.19
N PRO A 121 3.41 0.72 13.26
CA PRO A 121 3.02 2.08 13.59
C PRO A 121 1.57 2.12 14.10
N PHE A 122 1.36 1.67 15.34
CA PHE A 122 0.03 1.47 15.94
C PHE A 122 -0.86 2.72 15.93
N SER A 123 -0.30 3.91 16.15
CA SER A 123 -1.06 5.17 16.14
C SER A 123 -1.68 5.49 14.78
N GLN A 124 -0.90 5.31 13.71
CA GLN A 124 -1.38 5.52 12.34
C GLN A 124 -2.42 4.46 11.96
N LEU A 125 -2.17 3.19 12.31
CA LEU A 125 -3.09 2.08 12.07
C LEU A 125 -4.42 2.30 12.80
N ARG A 126 -4.37 2.66 14.08
CA ARG A 126 -5.56 2.99 14.88
C ARG A 126 -6.38 4.12 14.25
N SER A 127 -5.72 5.22 13.88
CA SER A 127 -6.36 6.36 13.23
C SER A 127 -7.10 5.94 11.97
N LEU A 128 -6.46 5.15 11.11
CA LEU A 128 -7.05 4.65 9.87
C LEU A 128 -8.30 3.80 10.13
N ILE A 129 -8.20 2.80 11.02
CA ILE A 129 -9.29 1.87 11.31
C ILE A 129 -10.47 2.59 11.93
N THR A 130 -10.22 3.50 12.89
CA THR A 130 -11.27 4.29 13.53
C THR A 130 -11.96 5.22 12.55
N GLN A 131 -11.22 5.86 11.65
CA GLN A 131 -11.77 6.76 10.63
C GLN A 131 -12.72 6.04 9.68
N PHE A 132 -12.36 4.83 9.25
CA PHE A 132 -13.20 4.01 8.37
C PHE A 132 -14.25 3.20 9.13
N LYS A 133 -14.18 3.12 10.46
CA LYS A 133 -15.00 2.21 11.28
C LYS A 133 -14.95 0.78 10.77
N ALA A 134 -13.74 0.34 10.39
CA ALA A 134 -13.52 -0.93 9.74
C ALA A 134 -13.24 -2.05 10.75
N GLU A 135 -13.63 -3.28 10.40
CA GLU A 135 -13.20 -4.49 11.09
C GLU A 135 -11.71 -4.73 10.78
N LEU A 136 -10.92 -5.02 11.81
CA LEU A 136 -9.48 -5.32 11.66
C LEU A 136 -9.23 -6.83 11.75
N TYR A 137 -8.54 -7.36 10.76
CA TYR A 137 -8.03 -8.73 10.73
C TYR A 137 -6.51 -8.72 10.86
N ILE A 138 -5.95 -9.36 11.89
CA ILE A 138 -4.51 -9.59 12.02
C ILE A 138 -4.20 -10.94 11.38
N LEU A 139 -3.41 -10.92 10.32
CA LEU A 139 -3.12 -12.10 9.50
C LEU A 139 -1.68 -12.53 9.71
N HIS A 140 -1.47 -13.72 10.23
CA HIS A 140 -0.17 -14.35 10.38
C HIS A 140 -0.10 -15.61 9.53
N ILE A 141 0.92 -15.73 8.69
CA ILE A 141 1.14 -16.90 7.85
C ILE A 141 2.27 -17.73 8.44
N ASN A 142 1.96 -18.96 8.83
CA ASN A 142 2.92 -19.94 9.31
C ASN A 142 3.42 -20.81 8.16
N PRO A 143 4.71 -21.09 8.05
CA PRO A 143 5.19 -22.16 7.18
C PRO A 143 4.55 -23.51 7.56
N LYS A 144 4.22 -24.34 6.58
CA LYS A 144 3.66 -25.66 6.85
C LYS A 144 4.64 -26.50 7.67
N GLY A 145 4.12 -27.13 8.72
CA GLY A 145 4.92 -27.98 9.61
C GLY A 145 5.59 -27.23 10.77
N GLU A 146 5.60 -25.91 10.79
CA GLU A 146 5.98 -25.15 11.97
C GLU A 146 4.80 -25.07 12.95
N LYS A 147 5.10 -25.16 14.27
CA LYS A 147 4.07 -24.95 15.30
C LYS A 147 3.65 -23.47 15.26
N GLY A 148 2.42 -23.22 14.85
CA GLY A 148 1.87 -21.86 14.71
C GLY A 148 1.85 -21.03 16.01
N TYR A 149 1.97 -21.70 17.17
CA TYR A 149 1.98 -21.08 18.49
C TYR A 149 3.31 -21.40 19.18
N THR A 150 4.29 -20.53 19.00
CA THR A 150 5.51 -20.52 19.81
C THR A 150 5.34 -19.57 20.99
N ALA A 151 6.23 -19.63 21.98
CA ALA A 151 6.25 -18.66 23.07
C ALA A 151 6.46 -17.22 22.53
N GLU A 152 7.25 -17.06 21.47
CA GLU A 152 7.49 -15.79 20.80
C GLU A 152 6.21 -15.26 20.13
N THR A 153 5.53 -16.04 19.29
CA THR A 153 4.30 -15.60 18.62
C THR A 153 3.19 -15.31 19.62
N THR A 154 3.13 -16.01 20.75
CA THR A 154 2.17 -15.74 21.82
C THR A 154 2.44 -14.39 22.49
N THR A 155 3.71 -14.07 22.77
CA THR A 155 4.11 -12.79 23.38
C THR A 155 3.82 -11.63 22.44
N GLU A 156 4.19 -11.76 21.16
CA GLU A 156 3.98 -10.73 20.15
C GLU A 156 2.48 -10.52 19.85
N THR A 157 1.67 -11.60 19.87
CA THR A 157 0.21 -11.49 19.75
C THR A 157 -0.39 -10.71 20.92
N ARG A 158 0.09 -10.95 22.17
CA ARG A 158 -0.34 -10.17 23.33
C ARG A 158 0.02 -8.69 23.21
N ALA A 159 1.19 -8.37 22.69
CA ALA A 159 1.59 -6.99 22.45
C ALA A 159 0.61 -6.29 21.50
N ILE A 160 0.28 -6.91 20.36
CA ILE A 160 -0.75 -6.38 19.46
C ILE A 160 -2.10 -6.26 20.15
N GLN A 161 -2.49 -7.27 20.93
CA GLN A 161 -3.76 -7.28 21.63
C GLN A 161 -3.85 -6.12 22.64
N ASN A 162 -2.80 -5.86 23.40
CA ASN A 162 -2.76 -4.74 24.32
C ASN A 162 -2.82 -3.38 23.62
N MET A 163 -2.16 -3.27 22.45
CA MET A 163 -2.10 -2.03 21.69
C MET A 163 -3.40 -1.72 20.92
N LEU A 164 -4.17 -2.73 20.52
CA LEU A 164 -5.34 -2.58 19.66
C LEU A 164 -6.63 -3.18 20.25
N TYR A 165 -6.67 -3.42 21.59
CA TYR A 165 -7.79 -4.12 22.23
C TYR A 165 -9.15 -3.47 21.97
N ASP A 166 -9.20 -2.16 21.93
CA ASP A 166 -10.39 -1.34 21.70
C ASP A 166 -10.92 -1.42 20.25
N LEU A 167 -10.10 -1.90 19.32
CA LEU A 167 -10.50 -2.15 17.92
C LEU A 167 -11.05 -3.58 17.71
N HIS A 168 -11.04 -4.41 18.77
CA HIS A 168 -11.52 -5.80 18.73
C HIS A 168 -11.03 -6.60 17.52
N PRO A 169 -9.69 -6.71 17.27
CA PRO A 169 -9.16 -7.32 16.07
C PRO A 169 -9.45 -8.82 16.00
N HIS A 170 -9.70 -9.31 14.79
CA HIS A 170 -9.85 -10.73 14.50
C HIS A 170 -8.50 -11.34 14.15
N TYR A 171 -7.97 -12.26 14.96
CA TYR A 171 -6.70 -12.94 14.68
C TYR A 171 -6.93 -14.15 13.77
N ARG A 172 -6.07 -14.30 12.76
CA ARG A 172 -6.08 -15.43 11.82
C ARG A 172 -4.66 -15.92 11.61
N PHE A 173 -4.45 -17.19 11.93
CA PHE A 173 -3.23 -17.93 11.72
C PHE A 173 -3.49 -18.88 10.55
N ILE A 174 -2.69 -18.79 9.50
CA ILE A 174 -2.90 -19.50 8.24
C ILE A 174 -1.63 -20.28 7.94
N ASP A 175 -1.74 -21.59 7.78
CA ASP A 175 -0.60 -22.46 7.43
C ASP A 175 -0.42 -22.48 5.92
N SER A 176 0.70 -21.94 5.44
CA SER A 176 1.04 -21.91 4.03
C SER A 176 2.54 -21.72 3.80
N ASP A 177 3.09 -22.40 2.81
CA ASP A 177 4.46 -22.18 2.32
C ASP A 177 4.56 -20.97 1.38
N ASP A 178 3.41 -20.46 0.91
CA ASP A 178 3.32 -19.28 0.07
C ASP A 178 2.47 -18.21 0.76
N THR A 179 3.17 -17.24 1.35
CA THR A 179 2.56 -16.14 2.10
C THR A 179 1.61 -15.31 1.24
N GLU A 180 2.00 -15.06 -0.01
CA GLU A 180 1.25 -14.19 -0.89
C GLU A 180 -0.07 -14.85 -1.32
N ILE A 181 -0.01 -16.12 -1.71
CA ILE A 181 -1.21 -16.89 -2.07
C ILE A 181 -2.17 -16.96 -0.88
N ALA A 182 -1.65 -17.24 0.31
CA ALA A 182 -2.47 -17.33 1.52
C ALA A 182 -3.17 -16.01 1.84
N LEU A 183 -2.45 -14.89 1.78
CA LEU A 183 -3.01 -13.57 2.02
C LEU A 183 -4.07 -13.21 0.97
N GLU A 184 -3.83 -13.53 -0.30
CA GLU A 184 -4.80 -13.26 -1.36
C GLU A 184 -6.06 -14.10 -1.21
N GLN A 185 -5.92 -15.41 -1.00
CA GLN A 185 -7.07 -16.30 -0.80
C GLN A 185 -7.90 -15.86 0.40
N PHE A 186 -7.23 -15.50 1.51
CA PHE A 186 -7.93 -14.97 2.66
C PHE A 186 -8.66 -13.68 2.34
N ALA A 187 -8.01 -12.74 1.66
CA ALA A 187 -8.59 -11.46 1.29
C ALA A 187 -9.82 -11.61 0.39
N GLN A 188 -9.75 -12.50 -0.59
CA GLN A 188 -10.89 -12.77 -1.48
C GLN A 188 -12.05 -13.45 -0.74
N THR A 189 -11.76 -14.50 0.05
CA THR A 189 -12.78 -15.27 0.79
C THR A 189 -13.50 -14.40 1.82
N ASN A 190 -12.77 -13.54 2.53
CA ASN A 190 -13.33 -12.68 3.57
C ASN A 190 -13.74 -11.29 3.07
N LYS A 191 -13.56 -11.03 1.77
CA LYS A 191 -13.90 -9.75 1.11
C LYS A 191 -13.24 -8.57 1.80
N LEU A 192 -11.92 -8.63 1.97
CA LEU A 192 -11.15 -7.49 2.48
C LEU A 192 -11.20 -6.33 1.47
N ASP A 193 -11.25 -5.11 1.97
CA ASP A 193 -11.25 -3.88 1.16
C ASP A 193 -9.86 -3.26 1.06
N LEU A 194 -8.98 -3.54 2.03
CA LEU A 194 -7.61 -3.05 2.08
C LEU A 194 -6.72 -4.07 2.78
N LEU A 195 -5.55 -4.33 2.23
CA LEU A 195 -4.49 -5.07 2.91
C LEU A 195 -3.39 -4.10 3.34
N ILE A 196 -3.00 -4.13 4.60
CA ILE A 196 -1.90 -3.35 5.15
C ILE A 196 -0.71 -4.27 5.37
N THR A 197 0.46 -3.81 5.00
CA THR A 197 1.73 -4.47 5.29
C THR A 197 2.70 -3.46 5.91
N VAL A 198 3.57 -3.96 6.79
CA VAL A 198 4.66 -3.18 7.36
C VAL A 198 5.96 -3.69 6.74
N PRO A 199 6.53 -2.97 5.76
CA PRO A 199 7.75 -3.40 5.11
C PRO A 199 8.92 -3.34 6.10
N LYS A 200 9.55 -4.47 6.37
CA LYS A 200 10.85 -4.50 7.05
C LYS A 200 11.95 -4.23 6.02
N ARG A 201 12.95 -3.45 6.39
CA ARG A 201 14.02 -2.95 5.49
C ARG A 201 14.65 -4.02 4.57
N HIS A 202 14.49 -5.32 4.82
CA HIS A 202 15.17 -6.38 4.06
C HIS A 202 14.37 -7.61 3.63
N ASN A 203 13.10 -7.87 4.02
CA ASN A 203 12.55 -9.22 3.80
C ASN A 203 11.14 -9.38 3.20
N ILE A 204 10.18 -8.52 3.47
CA ILE A 204 8.78 -8.80 3.03
C ILE A 204 8.53 -8.26 1.63
N ILE A 205 9.03 -7.06 1.32
CA ILE A 205 8.84 -6.46 -0.01
C ILE A 205 9.54 -7.31 -1.07
N ASP A 206 10.77 -7.78 -0.81
CA ASP A 206 11.50 -8.61 -1.75
C ASP A 206 10.81 -9.97 -1.96
N LYS A 207 10.19 -10.54 -0.92
CA LYS A 207 9.41 -11.77 -1.05
C LYS A 207 8.11 -11.56 -1.82
N ILE A 208 7.37 -10.48 -1.54
CA ILE A 208 6.12 -10.13 -2.23
C ILE A 208 6.38 -9.77 -3.71
N PHE A 209 7.56 -9.21 -4.04
CA PHE A 209 7.82 -8.65 -5.36
C PHE A 209 8.82 -9.43 -6.23
N HIS A 210 9.59 -10.41 -5.70
CA HIS A 210 10.67 -11.08 -6.45
C HIS A 210 10.35 -12.48 -7.00
N LYS A 211 9.33 -13.20 -6.52
CA LYS A 211 9.02 -14.54 -7.07
C LYS A 211 8.08 -14.45 -8.26
N SER A 212 8.49 -15.04 -9.38
CA SER A 212 7.81 -14.97 -10.69
C SER A 212 6.38 -15.55 -10.71
N HIS A 213 6.01 -16.38 -9.74
CA HIS A 213 4.66 -16.96 -9.63
C HIS A 213 3.68 -15.99 -8.96
N THR A 214 4.14 -15.20 -8.00
CA THR A 214 3.37 -14.17 -7.30
C THR A 214 3.00 -13.01 -8.21
N LYS A 215 3.81 -12.74 -9.24
CA LYS A 215 3.53 -11.72 -10.25
C LYS A 215 2.17 -11.89 -10.93
N LYS A 216 1.71 -13.11 -11.15
CA LYS A 216 0.39 -13.37 -11.75
C LYS A 216 -0.77 -13.15 -10.79
N LEU A 217 -0.58 -13.45 -9.50
CA LEU A 217 -1.64 -13.42 -8.50
C LEU A 217 -2.03 -11.98 -8.13
N VAL A 218 -1.06 -11.13 -7.80
CA VAL A 218 -1.34 -9.73 -7.43
C VAL A 218 -1.94 -8.92 -8.58
N MET A 219 -1.68 -9.30 -9.85
CA MET A 219 -2.37 -8.67 -11.01
C MET A 219 -3.85 -9.06 -11.12
N GLN A 220 -4.25 -10.16 -10.53
CA GLN A 220 -5.63 -10.60 -10.51
C GLN A 220 -6.39 -10.03 -9.32
N THR A 221 -5.68 -9.61 -8.27
CA THR A 221 -6.32 -8.98 -7.10
C THR A 221 -6.87 -7.61 -7.48
N ARG A 222 -8.07 -7.38 -6.97
CA ARG A 222 -8.71 -6.06 -6.99
C ARG A 222 -8.45 -5.30 -5.69
N LEU A 223 -7.61 -5.85 -4.81
CA LEU A 223 -7.41 -5.37 -3.45
C LEU A 223 -6.29 -4.32 -3.41
N PRO A 224 -6.58 -3.10 -2.97
CA PRO A 224 -5.54 -2.13 -2.66
C PRO A 224 -4.62 -2.62 -1.54
N LEU A 225 -3.34 -2.29 -1.67
CA LEU A 225 -2.30 -2.59 -0.68
C LEU A 225 -1.78 -1.28 -0.09
N MET A 226 -1.71 -1.18 1.23
CA MET A 226 -1.09 -0.05 1.91
C MET A 226 0.21 -0.52 2.61
N ALA A 227 1.31 0.07 2.23
CA ALA A 227 2.59 -0.10 2.92
C ALA A 227 2.74 1.03 3.93
N VAL A 228 2.95 0.68 5.20
CA VAL A 228 3.10 1.64 6.30
C VAL A 228 4.50 1.50 6.87
N HIS A 229 5.24 2.61 6.96
CA HIS A 229 6.60 2.62 7.49
C HIS A 229 6.62 3.16 8.92
N LEU A 230 7.58 2.68 9.70
CA LEU A 230 7.96 3.30 10.95
C LEU A 230 8.72 4.60 10.65
N ASN A 231 8.30 5.67 11.22
CA ASN A 231 9.02 6.95 11.20
C ASN A 231 10.10 6.97 12.29
#